data_3c1701fc166db9bf313537a51be3e8d6
#
_entry.id   3c1701fc166db9bf313537a51be3e8d6
#
_cell.length_a   1.000
_cell.length_b   1.000
_cell.length_c   1.000
_cell.angle_alpha   90.00
_cell.angle_beta   90.00
_cell.angle_gamma   90.00
#
_symmetry.space_group_name_H-M   'P 1'
#
loop_
_entity.id
_entity.type
_entity.pdbx_description
1 polymer ?
#
loop_
_entity_poly.entity_id
_entity_poly.type
_entity_poly.pdbx_seq_one_letter_code
_entity_poly.pdbx_strand_id
1 'polypeptide(L)'
;VTAILSFSYCQIPIITQSDYYQLGGEYLRINKFDIELNSVSIGSSGTNITWDFSTVDFAHPSVMFDTISCVLPNGTPFFNEPGMNYNLSNYCLRKDTETFSPEDDTYFYYKLENDSLNFIGDWADNGISEKWFYSFSNLRTDLIFPFTYNDIHTDLFEAAFLDMSGSDWHYQSGSTEVTVDGYGEIITPDGNTIYNTVRVKEVVNIEDSNVLFGVNNYINTSYYWYSADEEG
;
A
#
# COMPACT_ATOMS: atom_id res chain seq x y z
N VAL A 1 12.40 -22.47 47.11
CA VAL A 1 12.53 -22.24 45.64
C VAL A 1 11.52 -21.17 45.27
N THR A 2 12.02 -19.95 45.06
CA THR A 2 11.17 -18.84 44.63
C THR A 2 11.15 -18.86 43.09
N ALA A 3 10.04 -19.24 42.50
CA ALA A 3 9.83 -19.12 41.07
C ALA A 3 9.53 -17.64 40.74
N ILE A 4 10.44 -16.96 40.08
CA ILE A 4 10.18 -15.65 39.48
C ILE A 4 9.45 -15.91 38.17
N LEU A 5 8.13 -15.73 38.17
CA LEU A 5 7.36 -15.67 36.95
C LEU A 5 7.60 -14.28 36.31
N SER A 6 8.46 -14.21 35.33
CA SER A 6 8.55 -13.04 34.46
C SER A 6 7.36 -13.09 33.49
N PHE A 7 6.38 -12.25 33.71
CA PHE A 7 5.38 -11.99 32.69
C PHE A 7 6.02 -11.07 31.65
N SER A 8 6.36 -11.62 30.50
CA SER A 8 6.62 -10.81 29.32
C SER A 8 5.26 -10.29 28.88
N TYR A 9 4.97 -9.03 29.17
CA TYR A 9 3.85 -8.36 28.54
C TYR A 9 4.25 -8.18 27.09
N CYS A 10 3.55 -8.86 26.18
CA CYS A 10 3.63 -8.54 24.76
C CYS A 10 3.10 -7.11 24.62
N GLN A 11 4.00 -6.17 24.41
CA GLN A 11 3.62 -4.78 24.19
C GLN A 11 2.93 -4.72 22.81
N ILE A 12 1.78 -4.05 22.75
CA ILE A 12 1.11 -3.82 21.47
C ILE A 12 2.04 -2.96 20.61
N PRO A 13 2.38 -3.39 19.37
CA PRO A 13 3.26 -2.64 18.50
C PRO A 13 2.65 -1.28 18.14
N ILE A 14 3.50 -0.26 18.07
CA ILE A 14 3.16 1.08 17.60
C ILE A 14 4.04 1.35 16.39
N ILE A 15 3.41 1.57 15.25
CA ILE A 15 4.12 1.94 14.02
C ILE A 15 4.17 3.45 13.93
N THR A 16 5.37 3.97 13.83
CA THR A 16 5.63 5.40 13.67
C THR A 16 5.98 5.71 12.22
N GLN A 17 6.04 6.98 11.88
CA GLN A 17 6.49 7.40 10.56
C GLN A 17 7.91 6.92 10.24
N SER A 18 8.77 6.77 11.23
CA SER A 18 10.14 6.27 11.02
C SER A 18 10.23 4.77 10.70
N ASP A 19 9.17 4.02 10.98
CA ASP A 19 9.10 2.59 10.66
C ASP A 19 8.50 2.33 9.26
N TYR A 20 8.07 3.41 8.59
CA TYR A 20 7.58 3.37 7.22
C TYR A 20 8.73 3.56 6.23
N TYR A 21 8.55 3.27 4.96
CA TYR A 21 9.59 3.33 3.92
C TYR A 21 10.48 4.57 4.04
N GLN A 22 11.79 4.37 4.17
CA GLN A 22 12.75 5.44 4.35
C GLN A 22 13.37 5.88 3.02
N LEU A 23 13.67 7.18 2.90
CA LEU A 23 14.29 7.73 1.70
C LEU A 23 15.61 7.03 1.39
N GLY A 24 15.74 6.52 0.16
CA GLY A 24 16.89 5.78 -0.32
C GLY A 24 16.89 4.29 0.08
N GLY A 25 15.87 3.82 0.82
CA GLY A 25 15.66 2.41 1.10
C GLY A 25 15.04 1.68 -0.09
N GLU A 26 15.34 0.40 -0.21
CA GLU A 26 14.72 -0.53 -1.16
C GLU A 26 14.01 -1.64 -0.38
N TYR A 27 12.82 -1.98 -0.78
CA TYR A 27 11.94 -2.92 -0.09
C TYR A 27 11.34 -3.90 -1.08
N LEU A 28 11.29 -5.18 -0.72
CA LEU A 28 10.59 -6.19 -1.51
C LEU A 28 9.11 -6.20 -1.13
N ARG A 29 8.25 -5.95 -2.09
CA ARG A 29 6.81 -6.11 -1.95
C ARG A 29 6.34 -7.36 -2.66
N ILE A 30 5.60 -8.19 -1.95
CA ILE A 30 4.97 -9.39 -2.50
C ILE A 30 3.50 -9.09 -2.70
N ASN A 31 3.05 -9.12 -3.95
CA ASN A 31 1.65 -8.98 -4.28
C ASN A 31 1.09 -10.35 -4.67
N LYS A 32 0.01 -10.74 -4.05
CA LYS A 32 -0.76 -11.88 -4.48
C LYS A 32 -2.14 -11.42 -4.93
N PHE A 33 -2.41 -11.56 -6.22
CA PHE A 33 -3.74 -11.37 -6.77
C PHE A 33 -4.46 -12.72 -6.78
N ASP A 34 -5.39 -12.91 -5.87
CA ASP A 34 -6.15 -14.14 -5.81
C ASP A 34 -7.51 -13.94 -6.47
N ILE A 35 -7.59 -14.36 -7.73
CA ILE A 35 -8.87 -14.48 -8.43
C ILE A 35 -9.59 -15.77 -7.96
N GLU A 36 -8.85 -16.72 -7.41
CA GLU A 36 -9.37 -17.97 -6.86
C GLU A 36 -9.05 -18.02 -5.36
N LEU A 37 -9.90 -17.49 -4.54
CA LEU A 37 -9.82 -17.26 -3.07
C LEU A 37 -9.45 -18.50 -2.20
N ASN A 38 -9.00 -19.60 -2.75
CA ASN A 38 -8.93 -20.88 -2.03
C ASN A 38 -7.54 -21.32 -1.58
N SER A 39 -6.46 -20.60 -1.87
CA SER A 39 -5.10 -21.12 -1.62
C SER A 39 -4.31 -20.45 -0.50
N VAL A 40 -4.58 -19.19 -0.16
CA VAL A 40 -3.87 -18.52 0.95
C VAL A 40 -4.87 -17.78 1.82
N SER A 41 -4.94 -18.19 3.08
CA SER A 41 -5.70 -17.46 4.09
C SER A 41 -4.94 -16.21 4.50
N ILE A 42 -5.61 -15.06 4.44
CA ILE A 42 -5.10 -13.81 5.04
C ILE A 42 -5.04 -13.88 6.57
N GLY A 43 -5.47 -14.98 7.17
CA GLY A 43 -5.54 -15.19 8.60
C GLY A 43 -6.65 -14.38 9.30
N SER A 44 -6.80 -14.64 10.58
CA SER A 44 -7.77 -13.92 11.42
C SER A 44 -7.27 -12.55 11.84
N SER A 45 -8.20 -11.66 12.20
CA SER A 45 -7.93 -10.46 12.98
C SER A 45 -7.77 -10.79 14.47
N GLY A 46 -7.21 -9.87 15.24
CA GLY A 46 -7.12 -9.98 16.69
C GLY A 46 -5.71 -9.77 17.25
N THR A 47 -5.49 -10.31 18.44
CA THR A 47 -4.27 -10.10 19.22
C THR A 47 -3.40 -11.35 19.26
N ASN A 48 -2.08 -11.18 19.23
CA ASN A 48 -1.10 -12.27 19.26
C ASN A 48 -1.37 -13.31 18.17
N ILE A 49 -1.60 -12.86 16.97
CA ILE A 49 -1.86 -13.69 15.80
C ILE A 49 -0.54 -14.09 15.15
N THR A 50 -0.44 -15.33 14.71
CA THR A 50 0.60 -15.77 13.76
C THR A 50 -0.02 -15.85 12.36
N TRP A 51 0.44 -15.00 11.45
CA TRP A 51 0.10 -15.07 10.03
C TRP A 51 1.18 -15.87 9.31
N ASP A 52 0.84 -17.10 8.94
CA ASP A 52 1.79 -18.04 8.32
C ASP A 52 1.64 -18.05 6.80
N PHE A 53 2.62 -17.46 6.11
CA PHE A 53 2.73 -17.45 4.66
C PHE A 53 3.83 -18.37 4.14
N SER A 54 4.42 -19.23 4.97
CA SER A 54 5.50 -20.16 4.58
C SER A 54 5.10 -21.13 3.47
N THR A 55 3.80 -21.31 3.24
CA THR A 55 3.26 -22.19 2.18
C THR A 55 2.94 -21.46 0.88
N VAL A 56 3.19 -20.16 0.79
CA VAL A 56 2.95 -19.40 -0.45
C VAL A 56 3.92 -19.85 -1.52
N ASP A 57 3.38 -20.35 -2.62
CA ASP A 57 4.18 -20.75 -3.77
C ASP A 57 4.54 -19.51 -4.61
N PHE A 58 5.80 -19.10 -4.53
CA PHE A 58 6.34 -17.98 -5.30
C PHE A 58 6.39 -18.24 -6.82
N ALA A 59 6.37 -19.49 -7.25
CA ALA A 59 6.33 -19.82 -8.67
C ALA A 59 4.92 -19.73 -9.26
N HIS A 60 3.90 -19.47 -8.40
CA HIS A 60 2.53 -19.38 -8.89
C HIS A 60 2.32 -18.08 -9.70
N PRO A 61 1.71 -18.14 -10.88
CA PRO A 61 1.58 -16.98 -11.78
C PRO A 61 0.73 -15.81 -11.20
N SER A 62 -0.02 -16.06 -10.12
CA SER A 62 -0.76 -15.01 -9.40
C SER A 62 0.08 -14.30 -8.33
N VAL A 63 1.34 -14.68 -8.12
CA VAL A 63 2.25 -14.03 -7.18
C VAL A 63 3.18 -13.13 -7.97
N MET A 64 3.16 -11.85 -7.71
CA MET A 64 4.05 -10.87 -8.32
C MET A 64 4.96 -10.26 -7.27
N PHE A 65 6.18 -10.00 -7.66
CA PHE A 65 7.17 -9.33 -6.84
C PHE A 65 7.43 -7.95 -7.41
N ASP A 66 7.43 -6.96 -6.53
CA ASP A 66 7.82 -5.61 -6.88
C ASP A 66 8.94 -5.16 -5.95
N THR A 67 9.95 -4.53 -6.47
CA THR A 67 10.89 -3.76 -5.65
C THR A 67 10.32 -2.35 -5.48
N ILE A 68 10.19 -1.92 -4.24
CA ILE A 68 9.75 -0.58 -3.88
C ILE A 68 10.96 0.21 -3.40
N SER A 69 11.24 1.33 -4.05
CA SER A 69 12.28 2.28 -3.61
C SER A 69 11.64 3.58 -3.16
N CYS A 70 12.07 4.11 -2.02
CA CYS A 70 11.67 5.45 -1.59
C CYS A 70 12.61 6.48 -2.22
N VAL A 71 12.06 7.35 -3.07
CA VAL A 71 12.83 8.33 -3.86
C VAL A 71 12.35 9.76 -3.61
N LEU A 72 13.21 10.73 -3.94
CA LEU A 72 12.81 12.13 -3.90
C LEU A 72 11.85 12.44 -5.07
N PRO A 73 10.66 12.99 -4.80
CA PRO A 73 9.67 13.26 -5.85
C PRO A 73 10.20 14.14 -6.98
N ASN A 74 10.97 15.18 -6.65
CA ASN A 74 11.52 16.13 -7.60
C ASN A 74 12.59 15.55 -8.55
N GLY A 75 13.05 14.33 -8.29
CA GLY A 75 13.96 13.58 -9.13
C GLY A 75 13.24 12.63 -10.10
N THR A 76 11.91 12.53 -10.00
CA THR A 76 11.11 11.65 -10.85
C THR A 76 10.71 12.34 -12.15
N PRO A 77 10.46 11.57 -13.25
CA PRO A 77 10.16 12.14 -14.56
C PRO A 77 8.91 13.01 -14.61
N PHE A 78 7.93 12.74 -13.75
CA PHE A 78 6.57 13.32 -13.86
C PHE A 78 6.24 14.30 -12.75
N PHE A 79 7.19 14.66 -11.90
CA PHE A 79 6.99 15.61 -10.81
C PHE A 79 6.32 16.94 -11.26
N ASN A 80 6.67 17.42 -12.43
CA ASN A 80 6.14 18.66 -13.02
C ASN A 80 5.14 18.41 -14.17
N GLU A 81 4.51 17.24 -14.22
CA GLU A 81 3.56 16.95 -15.30
C GLU A 81 2.39 17.94 -15.29
N PRO A 82 2.12 18.62 -16.41
CA PRO A 82 1.07 19.64 -16.48
C PRO A 82 -0.32 19.05 -16.18
N GLY A 83 -1.06 19.73 -15.31
CA GLY A 83 -2.42 19.32 -14.94
C GLY A 83 -2.47 18.30 -13.80
N MET A 84 -1.30 17.80 -13.33
CA MET A 84 -1.21 16.89 -12.20
C MET A 84 -0.67 17.61 -10.96
N ASN A 85 -1.07 17.14 -9.78
CA ASN A 85 -0.68 17.72 -8.52
C ASN A 85 0.60 17.09 -7.92
N TYR A 86 1.38 16.35 -8.72
CA TYR A 86 2.56 15.62 -8.22
C TYR A 86 3.63 16.53 -7.62
N ASN A 87 3.72 17.77 -8.06
CA ASN A 87 4.61 18.78 -7.50
C ASN A 87 4.28 19.20 -6.06
N LEU A 88 3.12 18.78 -5.52
CA LEU A 88 2.77 18.95 -4.11
C LEU A 88 3.34 17.83 -3.23
N SER A 89 3.88 16.76 -3.83
CA SER A 89 4.44 15.64 -3.10
C SER A 89 5.77 15.99 -2.44
N ASN A 90 5.98 15.43 -1.27
CA ASN A 90 7.26 15.45 -0.57
C ASN A 90 7.79 14.03 -0.29
N TYR A 91 7.05 13.02 -0.75
CA TYR A 91 7.35 11.62 -0.58
C TYR A 91 6.92 10.85 -1.83
N CYS A 92 7.76 9.94 -2.32
CA CYS A 92 7.46 9.17 -3.52
C CYS A 92 7.99 7.73 -3.38
N LEU A 93 7.16 6.78 -3.74
CA LEU A 93 7.54 5.38 -3.91
C LEU A 93 7.66 5.07 -5.39
N ARG A 94 8.80 4.54 -5.80
CA ARG A 94 9.03 3.98 -7.12
C ARG A 94 8.87 2.47 -7.02
N LYS A 95 8.04 1.92 -7.86
CA LYS A 95 7.85 0.50 -8.00
C LYS A 95 8.57 0.03 -9.27
N ASP A 96 9.47 -0.93 -9.09
CA ASP A 96 10.11 -1.67 -10.16
C ASP A 96 9.51 -3.08 -10.21
N THR A 97 8.97 -3.48 -11.34
CA THR A 97 8.32 -4.78 -11.51
C THR A 97 9.22 -5.70 -12.32
N GLU A 98 9.93 -6.60 -11.65
CA GLU A 98 10.89 -7.53 -12.30
C GLU A 98 10.25 -8.46 -13.35
N THR A 99 8.93 -8.60 -13.36
CA THR A 99 8.20 -9.55 -14.23
C THR A 99 7.82 -9.02 -15.60
N PHE A 100 7.89 -7.72 -15.80
CA PHE A 100 7.63 -7.05 -17.08
C PHE A 100 8.87 -6.26 -17.48
N SER A 101 8.85 -5.55 -18.57
CA SER A 101 10.00 -4.81 -19.07
C SER A 101 10.60 -3.87 -18.00
N PRO A 102 11.93 -3.71 -17.90
CA PRO A 102 12.55 -2.76 -16.97
C PRO A 102 12.18 -1.29 -17.20
N GLU A 103 11.32 -1.01 -18.18
CA GLU A 103 10.79 0.31 -18.48
C GLU A 103 9.45 0.60 -17.77
N ASP A 104 8.89 -0.38 -17.03
CA ASP A 104 7.56 -0.28 -16.42
C ASP A 104 7.59 0.31 -14.99
N ASP A 105 8.35 1.37 -14.78
CA ASP A 105 8.39 2.04 -13.49
C ASP A 105 7.05 2.71 -13.17
N THR A 106 6.49 2.39 -12.00
CA THR A 106 5.33 3.10 -11.45
C THR A 106 5.78 4.02 -10.32
N TYR A 107 5.31 5.24 -10.32
CA TYR A 107 5.60 6.21 -9.28
C TYR A 107 4.33 6.56 -8.51
N PHE A 108 4.36 6.37 -7.18
CA PHE A 108 3.28 6.72 -6.27
C PHE A 108 3.67 7.99 -5.52
N TYR A 109 2.95 9.07 -5.73
CA TYR A 109 3.22 10.38 -5.14
C TYR A 109 2.37 10.60 -3.90
N TYR A 110 3.04 10.97 -2.81
CA TYR A 110 2.40 11.21 -1.53
C TYR A 110 2.79 12.57 -0.97
N LYS A 111 1.91 13.10 -0.14
CA LYS A 111 2.18 14.22 0.74
C LYS A 111 2.15 13.72 2.17
N LEU A 112 3.31 13.74 2.81
CA LEU A 112 3.46 13.43 4.22
C LEU A 112 3.47 14.74 4.99
N GLU A 113 2.38 15.02 5.71
CA GLU A 113 2.23 16.23 6.52
C GLU A 113 1.34 15.94 7.73
N ASN A 114 1.65 16.58 8.87
CA ASN A 114 0.89 16.44 10.12
C ASN A 114 0.65 14.96 10.49
N ASP A 115 1.67 14.15 10.35
CA ASP A 115 1.62 12.69 10.59
C ASP A 115 0.63 11.92 9.70
N SER A 116 0.13 12.51 8.62
CA SER A 116 -0.74 11.86 7.64
C SER A 116 0.02 11.60 6.34
N LEU A 117 -0.11 10.38 5.84
CA LEU A 117 0.34 9.99 4.50
C LEU A 117 -0.84 10.11 3.54
N ASN A 118 -0.82 11.15 2.72
CA ASN A 118 -1.89 11.48 1.79
C ASN A 118 -1.47 11.12 0.36
N PHE A 119 -2.24 10.28 -0.29
CA PHE A 119 -2.00 9.89 -1.67
C PHE A 119 -2.42 11.02 -2.62
N ILE A 120 -1.51 11.45 -3.47
CA ILE A 120 -1.74 12.50 -4.48
C ILE A 120 -2.10 11.88 -5.81
N GLY A 121 -1.52 10.74 -6.12
CA GLY A 121 -1.74 10.05 -7.37
C GLY A 121 -0.56 9.16 -7.76
N ASP A 122 -0.71 8.48 -8.87
CA ASP A 122 0.33 7.65 -9.42
C ASP A 122 0.53 7.90 -10.91
N TRP A 123 1.63 7.42 -11.38
CA TRP A 123 1.99 7.40 -12.78
C TRP A 123 2.64 6.06 -13.13
N ALA A 124 2.22 5.47 -14.21
CA ALA A 124 2.80 4.24 -14.74
C ALA A 124 3.06 4.39 -16.24
N ASP A 125 4.19 3.84 -16.71
CA ASP A 125 4.52 3.65 -18.11
C ASP A 125 4.65 2.15 -18.37
N ASN A 126 3.95 1.61 -19.33
CA ASN A 126 4.06 0.21 -19.68
C ASN A 126 4.98 -0.02 -20.89
N GLY A 127 5.83 0.96 -21.24
CA GLY A 127 6.78 0.88 -22.34
C GLY A 127 6.17 0.85 -23.76
N ILE A 128 4.83 0.74 -23.88
CA ILE A 128 4.11 0.56 -25.15
C ILE A 128 3.31 1.82 -25.53
N SER A 129 3.66 2.98 -25.02
CA SER A 129 2.96 4.25 -25.19
C SER A 129 1.67 4.43 -24.38
N GLU A 130 1.36 3.56 -23.46
CA GLU A 130 0.21 3.72 -22.57
C GLU A 130 0.67 4.32 -21.24
N LYS A 131 0.27 5.56 -21.01
CA LYS A 131 0.58 6.31 -19.81
C LYS A 131 -0.67 6.48 -18.98
N TRP A 132 -0.56 6.17 -17.71
CA TRP A 132 -1.64 6.38 -16.75
C TRP A 132 -1.30 7.60 -15.92
N PHE A 133 -2.22 8.55 -15.89
CA PHE A 133 -2.13 9.72 -15.04
C PHE A 133 -3.29 9.68 -14.08
N TYR A 134 -3.01 9.49 -12.82
CA TYR A 134 -3.99 9.45 -11.76
C TYR A 134 -3.71 10.57 -10.78
N SER A 135 -4.65 11.46 -10.57
CA SER A 135 -4.48 12.61 -9.69
C SER A 135 -5.70 12.87 -8.83
N PHE A 136 -5.48 13.06 -7.55
CA PHE A 136 -6.51 13.38 -6.59
C PHE A 136 -6.72 14.89 -6.49
N SER A 137 -7.97 15.34 -6.59
CA SER A 137 -8.40 16.71 -6.29
C SER A 137 -8.73 16.85 -4.80
N ASN A 138 -9.29 15.80 -4.19
CA ASN A 138 -9.39 15.61 -2.75
C ASN A 138 -8.52 14.42 -2.39
N LEU A 139 -7.41 14.65 -1.69
CA LEU A 139 -6.40 13.63 -1.40
C LEU A 139 -6.99 12.51 -0.56
N ARG A 140 -6.55 11.29 -0.82
CA ARG A 140 -6.90 10.13 0.00
C ARG A 140 -5.86 9.94 1.09
N THR A 141 -6.29 9.92 2.34
CA THR A 141 -5.43 9.61 3.49
C THR A 141 -5.28 8.11 3.61
N ASP A 142 -4.09 7.59 3.32
CA ASP A 142 -3.79 6.16 3.38
C ASP A 142 -3.40 5.74 4.81
N LEU A 143 -2.60 6.55 5.52
CA LEU A 143 -2.15 6.26 6.89
C LEU A 143 -2.12 7.52 7.74
N ILE A 144 -2.35 7.34 9.05
CA ILE A 144 -2.14 8.37 10.08
C ILE A 144 -1.18 7.80 11.11
N PHE A 145 -0.05 8.44 11.35
CA PHE A 145 0.98 8.01 12.29
C PHE A 145 0.88 8.74 13.64
N PRO A 146 1.27 8.14 14.75
CA PRO A 146 1.53 6.71 14.87
C PRO A 146 0.22 5.91 14.83
N PHE A 147 0.28 4.66 14.41
CA PHE A 147 -0.88 3.78 14.45
C PHE A 147 -0.59 2.48 15.22
N THR A 148 -1.62 1.92 15.82
CA THR A 148 -1.55 0.69 16.62
C THR A 148 -2.87 -0.08 16.51
N TYR A 149 -2.90 -1.27 17.10
CA TYR A 149 -4.09 -2.13 17.09
C TYR A 149 -5.36 -1.43 17.59
N ASN A 150 -6.46 -1.60 16.87
CA ASN A 150 -7.78 -0.96 17.00
C ASN A 150 -7.87 0.49 16.50
N ASP A 151 -6.81 1.06 15.94
CA ASP A 151 -6.97 2.35 15.29
C ASP A 151 -7.81 2.22 14.02
N ILE A 152 -8.66 3.20 13.81
CA ILE A 152 -9.55 3.28 12.64
C ILE A 152 -9.59 4.73 12.18
N HIS A 153 -9.48 4.93 10.87
CA HIS A 153 -9.83 6.20 10.26
C HIS A 153 -10.61 5.98 8.98
N THR A 154 -11.37 6.99 8.60
CA THR A 154 -12.10 7.04 7.34
C THR A 154 -11.82 8.34 6.64
N ASP A 155 -11.77 8.31 5.32
CA ASP A 155 -11.56 9.49 4.50
C ASP A 155 -12.43 9.44 3.25
N LEU A 156 -12.70 10.62 2.66
CA LEU A 156 -13.38 10.76 1.39
C LEU A 156 -12.41 11.31 0.36
N PHE A 157 -12.44 10.79 -0.84
CA PHE A 157 -11.55 11.23 -1.89
C PHE A 157 -12.28 11.53 -3.21
N GLU A 158 -11.64 12.35 -4.01
CA GLU A 158 -12.01 12.60 -5.41
C GLU A 158 -10.76 12.57 -6.27
N ALA A 159 -10.84 11.88 -7.39
CA ALA A 159 -9.73 11.75 -8.32
C ALA A 159 -10.21 11.82 -9.76
N ALA A 160 -9.27 12.13 -10.65
CA ALA A 160 -9.45 11.98 -12.07
C ALA A 160 -8.26 11.22 -12.67
N PHE A 161 -8.52 10.37 -13.65
CA PHE A 161 -7.45 9.74 -14.41
C PHE A 161 -7.79 9.72 -15.89
N LEU A 162 -6.75 9.71 -16.69
CA LEU A 162 -6.85 9.54 -18.12
C LEU A 162 -6.66 8.05 -18.43
N ASP A 163 -7.55 7.50 -19.23
CA ASP A 163 -7.45 6.10 -19.61
C ASP A 163 -6.23 5.81 -20.51
N MET A 164 -5.94 4.53 -20.74
CA MET A 164 -4.80 4.05 -21.53
C MET A 164 -4.80 4.59 -22.97
N SER A 165 -5.95 4.96 -23.53
CA SER A 165 -6.04 5.56 -24.86
C SER A 165 -5.57 7.02 -24.90
N GLY A 166 -5.42 7.65 -23.73
CA GLY A 166 -5.09 9.07 -23.60
C GLY A 166 -6.21 10.00 -24.05
N SER A 167 -7.43 9.49 -24.21
CA SER A 167 -8.57 10.26 -24.76
C SER A 167 -9.74 10.40 -23.80
N ASP A 168 -9.94 9.43 -22.90
CA ASP A 168 -11.11 9.38 -22.05
C ASP A 168 -10.78 9.63 -20.58
N TRP A 169 -11.41 10.68 -20.03
CA TRP A 169 -11.31 10.99 -18.63
C TRP A 169 -12.30 10.17 -17.81
N HIS A 170 -11.78 9.58 -16.75
CA HIS A 170 -12.53 8.97 -15.67
C HIS A 170 -12.52 9.89 -14.45
N TYR A 171 -13.64 9.94 -13.76
CA TYR A 171 -13.79 10.67 -12.52
C TYR A 171 -14.18 9.68 -11.43
N GLN A 172 -13.40 9.67 -10.39
CA GLN A 172 -13.65 8.79 -9.26
C GLN A 172 -13.96 9.61 -8.02
N SER A 173 -14.95 9.13 -7.27
CA SER A 173 -15.18 9.56 -5.90
C SER A 173 -15.36 8.34 -5.03
N GLY A 174 -15.05 8.46 -3.76
CA GLY A 174 -15.18 7.32 -2.89
C GLY A 174 -14.84 7.60 -1.44
N SER A 175 -14.78 6.50 -0.70
CA SER A 175 -14.34 6.51 0.68
C SER A 175 -13.31 5.41 0.91
N THR A 176 -12.36 5.70 1.77
CA THR A 176 -11.46 4.68 2.34
C THR A 176 -11.77 4.52 3.83
N GLU A 177 -11.73 3.27 4.29
CA GLU A 177 -11.71 2.91 5.69
C GLU A 177 -10.46 2.11 5.96
N VAL A 178 -9.63 2.59 6.88
CA VAL A 178 -8.40 1.93 7.29
C VAL A 178 -8.56 1.49 8.74
N THR A 179 -8.34 0.22 8.99
CA THR A 179 -8.48 -0.39 10.32
C THR A 179 -7.24 -1.20 10.65
N VAL A 180 -6.62 -0.95 11.80
CA VAL A 180 -5.56 -1.82 12.34
C VAL A 180 -6.24 -2.97 13.08
N ASP A 181 -6.48 -4.07 12.36
CA ASP A 181 -7.38 -5.15 12.80
C ASP A 181 -6.68 -6.32 13.48
N GLY A 182 -5.35 -6.26 13.61
CA GLY A 182 -4.60 -7.31 14.31
C GLY A 182 -3.17 -6.93 14.61
N TYR A 183 -2.58 -7.65 15.59
CA TYR A 183 -1.13 -7.63 15.82
C TYR A 183 -0.61 -9.01 16.24
N GLY A 184 0.69 -9.24 15.97
CA GLY A 184 1.35 -10.49 16.30
C GLY A 184 2.67 -10.68 15.55
N GLU A 185 2.79 -11.78 14.86
CA GLU A 185 3.96 -12.13 14.07
C GLU A 185 3.57 -12.64 12.69
N ILE A 186 4.45 -12.46 11.72
CA ILE A 186 4.31 -12.98 10.37
C ILE A 186 5.43 -13.99 10.08
N ILE A 187 5.09 -15.14 9.51
CA ILE A 187 6.05 -16.07 8.94
C ILE A 187 6.05 -15.87 7.43
N THR A 188 7.16 -15.41 6.92
CA THR A 188 7.34 -15.15 5.49
C THR A 188 7.54 -16.44 4.70
N PRO A 189 7.37 -16.43 3.37
CA PRO A 189 7.51 -17.62 2.54
C PRO A 189 8.90 -18.27 2.56
N ASP A 190 9.95 -17.52 2.89
CA ASP A 190 11.30 -18.04 3.11
C ASP A 190 11.51 -18.64 4.52
N GLY A 191 10.45 -18.64 5.35
CA GLY A 191 10.42 -19.22 6.69
C GLY A 191 10.96 -18.31 7.80
N ASN A 192 11.27 -17.05 7.49
CA ASN A 192 11.65 -16.08 8.52
C ASN A 192 10.42 -15.64 9.32
N THR A 193 10.63 -15.34 10.60
CA THR A 193 9.57 -14.80 11.47
C THR A 193 9.86 -13.33 11.76
N ILE A 194 8.91 -12.48 11.43
CA ILE A 194 8.93 -11.04 11.73
C ILE A 194 7.98 -10.81 12.91
N TYR A 195 8.51 -10.28 13.99
CA TYR A 195 7.79 -10.01 15.23
C TYR A 195 7.24 -8.58 15.26
N ASN A 196 6.47 -8.26 16.28
CA ASN A 196 5.93 -6.91 16.54
C ASN A 196 5.23 -6.30 15.31
N THR A 197 4.52 -7.16 14.60
CA THR A 197 3.82 -6.81 13.36
C THR A 197 2.37 -6.41 13.67
N VAL A 198 1.90 -5.34 13.05
CA VAL A 198 0.49 -4.97 13.01
C VAL A 198 -0.08 -5.21 11.61
N ARG A 199 -1.35 -5.63 11.54
CA ARG A 199 -2.06 -5.76 10.26
C ARG A 199 -3.01 -4.59 10.07
N VAL A 200 -2.87 -3.93 8.94
CA VAL A 200 -3.76 -2.88 8.46
C VAL A 200 -4.68 -3.45 7.38
N LYS A 201 -5.96 -3.33 7.57
CA LYS A 201 -6.99 -3.60 6.57
C LYS A 201 -7.47 -2.28 5.99
N GLU A 202 -7.39 -2.14 4.68
CA GLU A 202 -7.94 -1.02 3.93
C GLU A 202 -9.14 -1.49 3.11
N VAL A 203 -10.24 -0.75 3.18
CA VAL A 203 -11.43 -0.94 2.35
C VAL A 203 -11.69 0.35 1.58
N VAL A 204 -11.61 0.29 0.26
CA VAL A 204 -11.84 1.44 -0.62
C VAL A 204 -13.12 1.19 -1.41
N ASN A 205 -14.13 2.04 -1.18
CA ASN A 205 -15.36 2.06 -1.98
C ASN A 205 -15.19 3.13 -3.05
N ILE A 206 -15.41 2.77 -4.31
CA ILE A 206 -15.16 3.63 -5.46
C ILE A 206 -16.40 3.69 -6.33
N GLU A 207 -16.84 4.91 -6.64
CA GLU A 207 -17.72 5.21 -7.75
C GLU A 207 -16.86 5.78 -8.88
N ASP A 208 -16.79 5.05 -9.99
CA ASP A 208 -16.05 5.44 -11.19
C ASP A 208 -17.03 5.83 -12.29
N SER A 209 -16.90 7.04 -12.80
CA SER A 209 -17.75 7.57 -13.87
C SER A 209 -16.92 7.91 -15.10
N ASN A 210 -17.41 7.43 -16.24
CA ASN A 210 -16.82 7.68 -17.54
C ASN A 210 -17.92 7.97 -18.55
N VAL A 211 -17.64 8.86 -19.51
CA VAL A 211 -18.64 9.28 -20.53
C VAL A 211 -19.08 8.13 -21.41
N LEU A 212 -18.22 7.14 -21.66
CA LEU A 212 -18.49 6.02 -22.56
C LEU A 212 -19.17 4.86 -21.86
N PHE A 213 -18.79 4.55 -20.62
CA PHE A 213 -19.21 3.34 -19.90
C PHE A 213 -20.18 3.59 -18.75
N GLY A 214 -20.51 4.88 -18.48
CA GLY A 214 -21.41 5.27 -17.39
C GLY A 214 -20.75 5.20 -16.02
N VAL A 215 -21.53 4.81 -15.00
CA VAL A 215 -21.10 4.75 -13.61
C VAL A 215 -20.92 3.29 -13.18
N ASN A 216 -19.76 2.97 -12.63
CA ASN A 216 -19.44 1.68 -12.06
C ASN A 216 -19.08 1.84 -10.58
N ASN A 217 -19.53 0.89 -9.76
CA ASN A 217 -19.21 0.86 -8.34
C ASN A 217 -18.43 -0.41 -8.02
N TYR A 218 -17.33 -0.28 -7.29
CA TYR A 218 -16.55 -1.42 -6.82
C TYR A 218 -15.94 -1.18 -5.46
N ILE A 219 -15.58 -2.26 -4.81
CA ILE A 219 -14.97 -2.26 -3.48
C ILE A 219 -13.67 -3.03 -3.57
N ASN A 220 -12.58 -2.38 -3.19
CA ASN A 220 -11.28 -3.01 -3.03
C ASN A 220 -10.99 -3.23 -1.55
N THR A 221 -10.46 -4.40 -1.22
CA THR A 221 -10.00 -4.69 0.14
C THR A 221 -8.56 -5.15 0.07
N SER A 222 -7.69 -4.47 0.80
CA SER A 222 -6.27 -4.75 0.87
C SER A 222 -5.84 -5.00 2.31
N TYR A 223 -4.78 -5.79 2.48
CA TYR A 223 -4.18 -6.06 3.78
C TYR A 223 -2.69 -5.81 3.70
N TYR A 224 -2.17 -5.10 4.70
CA TYR A 224 -0.76 -4.75 4.82
C TYR A 224 -0.25 -5.14 6.20
N TRP A 225 0.99 -5.57 6.27
CA TRP A 225 1.64 -5.89 7.53
C TRP A 225 2.85 -4.98 7.70
N TYR A 226 2.92 -4.31 8.84
CA TYR A 226 4.00 -3.39 9.21
C TYR A 226 4.64 -3.87 10.50
N SER A 227 5.98 -3.88 10.54
CA SER A 227 6.75 -4.24 11.73
C SER A 227 7.45 -3.01 12.30
N ALA A 228 7.47 -2.90 13.64
CA ALA A 228 8.22 -1.88 14.37
C ALA A 228 9.69 -2.25 14.60
N ASP A 229 10.06 -3.51 14.38
CA ASP A 229 11.40 -4.04 14.72
C ASP A 229 12.30 -4.23 13.49
N GLU A 230 11.87 -3.91 12.31
CA GLU A 230 12.71 -4.07 11.14
C GLU A 230 13.72 -2.93 11.02
N GLU A 231 14.96 -3.25 11.36
CA GLU A 231 16.07 -2.66 10.65
C GLU A 231 16.04 -3.26 9.22
N GLY A 232 15.40 -2.52 8.30
CA GLY A 232 15.12 -2.91 6.93
C GLY A 232 16.35 -3.27 6.11
#